data_8ee6b35bf39121773080cdc9f62b01d8
#
_entry.id   8ee6b35bf39121773080cdc9f62b01d8
#
_cell.length_a   1.000
_cell.length_b   1.000
_cell.length_c   1.000
_cell.angle_alpha   90.00
_cell.angle_beta   90.00
_cell.angle_gamma   90.00
#
_symmetry.space_group_name_H-M   'P 1'
#
loop_
_entity.id
_entity.type
_entity.pdbx_description
1 polymer ?
#
loop_
_entity_poly.entity_id
_entity_poly.type
_entity_poly.pdbx_seq_one_letter_code
_entity_poly.pdbx_strand_id
1 'polypeptide(L)'
;ATNNETSADFPVMRCAEVMLMYAEAANELAAVPTQDALDALNAVRTNAGLEGKTLAELSTKTLFRQAVYKERRLELALECDRWFDIVRTGQMAAIFPGIDAYRQLYPVPQTEIENVNDKAGWQNEGYALE
;
A
#
# COMPACT_ATOMS: atom_id res chain seq x y z
N ALA A 1 -15.03 -29.35 17.25
CA ALA A 1 -14.85 -27.93 17.55
C ALA A 1 -14.62 -27.19 16.23
N THR A 2 -15.55 -26.41 15.83
CA THR A 2 -15.49 -25.51 14.67
C THR A 2 -14.79 -24.22 15.13
N ASN A 3 -13.47 -24.17 14.99
CA ASN A 3 -12.65 -23.15 15.64
C ASN A 3 -12.23 -21.99 14.71
N ASN A 4 -13.14 -21.52 13.88
CA ASN A 4 -12.91 -20.31 13.09
C ASN A 4 -13.61 -19.06 13.66
N GLU A 5 -14.19 -19.16 14.84
CA GLU A 5 -14.83 -18.03 15.52
C GLU A 5 -13.82 -17.39 16.49
N THR A 6 -13.55 -16.12 16.29
CA THR A 6 -12.76 -15.30 17.20
C THR A 6 -13.60 -14.09 17.61
N SER A 7 -13.44 -13.62 18.84
CA SER A 7 -14.00 -12.36 19.31
C SER A 7 -13.11 -11.16 18.99
N ALA A 8 -12.00 -11.39 18.30
CA ALA A 8 -11.12 -10.30 17.88
C ALA A 8 -11.69 -9.60 16.65
N ASP A 9 -11.85 -8.29 16.76
CA ASP A 9 -12.25 -7.44 15.63
C ASP A 9 -11.10 -7.34 14.62
N PHE A 10 -11.45 -7.33 13.33
CA PHE A 10 -10.49 -7.03 12.28
C PHE A 10 -10.41 -5.50 12.14
N PRO A 11 -9.26 -4.87 12.36
CA PRO A 11 -9.12 -3.43 12.19
C PRO A 11 -9.11 -3.10 10.69
N VAL A 12 -10.15 -2.39 10.24
CA VAL A 12 -10.26 -1.94 8.84
C VAL A 12 -9.34 -0.77 8.56
N MET A 13 -9.13 0.10 9.55
CA MET A 13 -8.25 1.27 9.48
C MET A 13 -7.81 1.66 10.89
N ARG A 14 -6.54 2.07 11.03
CA ARG A 14 -5.96 2.53 12.31
C ARG A 14 -5.37 3.93 12.18
N CYS A 15 -5.25 4.62 13.31
CA CYS A 15 -4.65 5.96 13.36
C CYS A 15 -3.25 6.01 12.73
N ALA A 16 -2.41 5.00 12.94
CA ALA A 16 -1.09 4.91 12.34
C ALA A 16 -1.15 4.91 10.80
N GLU A 17 -2.10 4.21 10.21
CA GLU A 17 -2.29 4.20 8.77
C GLU A 17 -2.67 5.59 8.24
N VAL A 18 -3.62 6.27 8.90
CA VAL A 18 -4.04 7.64 8.55
C VAL A 18 -2.87 8.61 8.62
N MET A 19 -2.02 8.51 9.65
CA MET A 19 -0.81 9.34 9.78
C MET A 19 0.17 9.09 8.65
N LEU A 20 0.37 7.84 8.26
CA LEU A 20 1.26 7.49 7.14
C LEU A 20 0.68 7.92 5.78
N MET A 21 -0.64 7.83 5.59
CA MET A 21 -1.31 8.40 4.41
C MET A 21 -1.15 9.92 4.34
N TYR A 22 -1.31 10.61 5.48
CA TYR A 22 -1.08 12.05 5.55
C TYR A 22 0.37 12.42 5.22
N ALA A 23 1.35 11.71 5.80
CA ALA A 23 2.77 11.94 5.55
C ALA A 23 3.11 11.74 4.06
N GLU A 24 2.56 10.71 3.41
CA GLU A 24 2.72 10.47 1.99
C GLU A 24 2.11 11.60 1.16
N ALA A 25 0.85 11.92 1.39
CA ALA A 25 0.12 12.95 0.64
C ALA A 25 0.78 14.33 0.77
N ALA A 26 1.18 14.73 1.98
CA ALA A 26 1.85 15.99 2.23
C ALA A 26 3.20 16.06 1.50
N ASN A 27 3.98 14.97 1.50
CA ASN A 27 5.22 14.89 0.74
C ASN A 27 4.99 14.99 -0.77
N GLU A 28 3.92 14.39 -1.30
CA GLU A 28 3.64 14.43 -2.74
C GLU A 28 3.13 15.82 -3.20
N LEU A 29 2.42 16.54 -2.37
CA LEU A 29 1.94 17.89 -2.67
C LEU A 29 3.02 18.96 -2.58
N ALA A 30 3.95 18.83 -1.64
CA ALA A 30 5.00 19.82 -1.40
C ALA A 30 6.16 19.69 -2.40
N ALA A 31 6.90 20.77 -2.62
CA ALA A 31 8.13 20.74 -3.44
C ALA A 31 9.27 20.00 -2.74
N VAL A 32 9.33 20.10 -1.40
CA VAL A 32 10.30 19.43 -0.53
C VAL A 32 9.56 18.87 0.68
N PRO A 33 10.12 17.87 1.40
CA PRO A 33 9.52 17.35 2.61
C PRO A 33 9.27 18.43 3.66
N THR A 34 8.08 18.40 4.26
CA THR A 34 7.66 19.39 5.27
C THR A 34 7.80 18.82 6.68
N GLN A 35 7.84 19.73 7.66
CA GLN A 35 7.90 19.33 9.08
C GLN A 35 6.63 18.57 9.48
N ASP A 36 5.45 19.00 9.03
CA ASP A 36 4.18 18.34 9.36
C ASP A 36 4.13 16.89 8.84
N ALA A 37 4.65 16.66 7.62
CA ALA A 37 4.77 15.31 7.07
C ALA A 37 5.74 14.45 7.90
N LEU A 38 6.85 15.04 8.33
CA LEU A 38 7.84 14.37 9.17
C LEU A 38 7.29 14.05 10.56
N ASP A 39 6.54 14.96 11.17
CA ASP A 39 5.92 14.76 12.47
C ASP A 39 4.91 13.61 12.43
N ALA A 40 4.13 13.50 11.37
CA ALA A 40 3.19 12.39 11.18
C ALA A 40 3.93 11.04 11.03
N LEU A 41 5.02 10.99 10.26
CA LEU A 41 5.85 9.80 10.13
C LEU A 41 6.48 9.43 11.49
N ASN A 42 7.03 10.42 12.19
CA ASN A 42 7.69 10.21 13.47
C ASN A 42 6.73 9.82 14.59
N ALA A 43 5.48 10.27 14.56
CA ALA A 43 4.46 9.83 15.51
C ALA A 43 4.26 8.30 15.47
N VAL A 44 4.22 7.71 14.27
CA VAL A 44 4.14 6.26 14.12
C VAL A 44 5.41 5.57 14.62
N ARG A 45 6.59 6.07 14.22
CA ARG A 45 7.89 5.51 14.61
C ARG A 45 8.09 5.52 16.13
N THR A 46 7.83 6.64 16.76
CA THR A 46 8.01 6.78 18.22
C THR A 46 7.02 5.94 19.01
N ASN A 47 5.78 5.78 18.50
CA ASN A 47 4.82 4.85 19.10
C ASN A 47 5.31 3.39 19.04
N ALA A 48 6.06 3.02 17.99
CA ALA A 48 6.70 1.71 17.86
C ALA A 48 8.03 1.59 18.65
N GLY A 49 8.41 2.60 19.43
CA GLY A 49 9.65 2.62 20.21
C GLY A 49 10.91 2.90 19.38
N LEU A 50 10.77 3.41 18.16
CA LEU A 50 11.88 3.74 17.28
C LEU A 50 12.26 5.24 17.39
N GLU A 51 13.52 5.54 17.13
CA GLU A 51 13.97 6.93 16.98
C GLU A 51 13.26 7.63 15.81
N GLY A 52 12.85 8.89 16.02
CA GLY A 52 12.33 9.74 14.96
C GLY A 52 13.40 10.05 13.91
N LYS A 53 12.96 10.35 12.69
CA LYS A 53 13.80 10.85 11.61
C LYS A 53 13.89 12.37 11.62
N THR A 54 14.86 12.92 10.89
CA THR A 54 15.04 14.35 10.71
C THR A 54 14.86 14.73 9.23
N LEU A 55 14.55 16.02 8.97
CA LEU A 55 14.48 16.53 7.59
C LEU A 55 15.85 16.45 6.88
N ALA A 56 16.95 16.50 7.62
CA ALA A 56 18.28 16.34 7.05
C ALA A 56 18.51 14.92 6.50
N GLU A 57 18.03 13.89 7.20
CA GLU A 57 18.08 12.50 6.73
C GLU A 57 17.14 12.25 5.55
N LEU A 58 15.99 12.91 5.53
CA LEU A 58 14.92 12.74 4.53
C LEU A 58 14.79 13.99 3.65
N SER A 59 15.90 14.53 3.18
CA SER A 59 16.02 15.84 2.54
C SER A 59 15.36 15.94 1.16
N THR A 60 15.02 14.82 0.53
CA THR A 60 14.35 14.81 -0.78
C THR A 60 13.02 14.09 -0.73
N LYS A 61 12.07 14.47 -1.61
CA LYS A 61 10.78 13.77 -1.76
C LYS A 61 10.95 12.26 -1.92
N THR A 62 11.96 11.84 -2.67
CA THR A 62 12.21 10.42 -2.92
C THR A 62 12.66 9.69 -1.65
N LEU A 63 13.59 10.26 -0.88
CA LEU A 63 14.02 9.68 0.38
C LEU A 63 12.88 9.61 1.39
N PHE A 64 12.09 10.68 1.47
CA PHE A 64 10.93 10.73 2.35
C PHE A 64 9.87 9.69 1.96
N ARG A 65 9.52 9.60 0.67
CA ARG A 65 8.59 8.60 0.14
C ARG A 65 9.04 7.18 0.46
N GLN A 66 10.32 6.87 0.26
CA GLN A 66 10.88 5.56 0.61
C GLN A 66 10.79 5.26 2.10
N ALA A 67 11.00 6.28 2.95
CA ALA A 67 10.85 6.12 4.40
C ALA A 67 9.40 5.83 4.78
N VAL A 68 8.42 6.54 4.22
CA VAL A 68 7.00 6.27 4.45
C VAL A 68 6.62 4.87 3.96
N TYR A 69 7.03 4.46 2.76
CA TYR A 69 6.74 3.12 2.24
C TYR A 69 7.34 2.00 3.10
N LYS A 70 8.54 2.24 3.62
CA LYS A 70 9.17 1.31 4.56
C LYS A 70 8.40 1.23 5.88
N GLU A 71 8.00 2.37 6.42
CA GLU A 71 7.24 2.41 7.67
C GLU A 71 5.88 1.76 7.52
N ARG A 72 5.12 2.07 6.45
CA ARG A 72 3.86 1.37 6.13
C ARG A 72 4.03 -0.14 6.10
N ARG A 73 5.07 -0.62 5.42
CA ARG A 73 5.36 -2.06 5.34
C ARG A 73 5.57 -2.71 6.70
N LEU A 74 6.21 -2.01 7.63
CA LEU A 74 6.54 -2.54 8.96
C LEU A 74 5.37 -2.40 9.92
N GLU A 75 4.73 -1.23 9.94
CA GLU A 75 3.63 -0.90 10.85
C GLU A 75 2.35 -1.66 10.54
N LEU A 76 2.03 -1.84 9.24
CA LEU A 76 0.82 -2.52 8.77
C LEU A 76 1.08 -3.98 8.40
N ALA A 77 2.14 -4.57 8.94
CA ALA A 77 2.48 -5.96 8.68
C ALA A 77 1.34 -6.89 9.15
N LEU A 78 0.93 -7.83 8.28
CA LEU A 78 -0.15 -8.80 8.50
C LEU A 78 -1.58 -8.20 8.49
N GLU A 79 -1.74 -6.93 8.09
CA GLU A 79 -3.05 -6.27 7.97
C GLU A 79 -3.60 -6.28 6.52
N CYS A 80 -2.98 -7.05 5.64
CA CYS A 80 -3.36 -7.24 4.23
C CYS A 80 -3.13 -6.04 3.29
N ASP A 81 -2.56 -4.93 3.74
CA ASP A 81 -2.36 -3.72 2.93
C ASP A 81 -1.20 -3.81 1.95
N ARG A 82 -0.23 -4.68 2.19
CA ARG A 82 1.04 -4.70 1.46
C ARG A 82 0.89 -4.85 -0.04
N TRP A 83 -0.02 -5.71 -0.52
CA TRP A 83 -0.25 -5.89 -1.94
C TRP A 83 -0.76 -4.62 -2.62
N PHE A 84 -1.74 -3.98 -1.99
CA PHE A 84 -2.31 -2.73 -2.49
C PHE A 84 -1.27 -1.60 -2.54
N ASP A 85 -0.42 -1.50 -1.52
CA ASP A 85 0.69 -0.54 -1.51
C ASP A 85 1.67 -0.79 -2.67
N ILE A 86 2.06 -2.03 -2.92
CA ILE A 86 2.98 -2.39 -4.02
C ILE A 86 2.39 -2.00 -5.38
N VAL A 87 1.11 -2.31 -5.60
CA VAL A 87 0.44 -2.04 -6.87
C VAL A 87 0.25 -0.54 -7.07
N ARG A 88 -0.36 0.18 -6.11
CA ARG A 88 -0.65 1.61 -6.24
C ARG A 88 0.60 2.49 -6.36
N THR A 89 1.73 2.04 -5.80
CA THR A 89 3.00 2.78 -5.83
C THR A 89 3.93 2.34 -6.97
N GLY A 90 3.49 1.39 -7.82
CA GLY A 90 4.26 0.92 -8.96
C GLY A 90 5.52 0.13 -8.59
N GLN A 91 5.60 -0.43 -7.39
CA GLN A 91 6.80 -1.13 -6.91
C GLN A 91 6.88 -2.59 -7.37
N MET A 92 5.89 -3.11 -8.08
CA MET A 92 5.79 -4.54 -8.38
C MET A 92 7.02 -5.07 -9.11
N ALA A 93 7.46 -4.40 -10.17
CA ALA A 93 8.62 -4.83 -10.94
C ALA A 93 9.93 -4.84 -10.14
N ALA A 94 10.06 -3.92 -9.18
CA ALA A 94 11.24 -3.83 -8.32
C ALA A 94 11.25 -4.91 -7.22
N ILE A 95 10.07 -5.26 -6.70
CA ILE A 95 9.93 -6.22 -5.57
C ILE A 95 9.85 -7.65 -6.10
N PHE A 96 9.22 -7.85 -7.24
CA PHE A 96 9.01 -9.16 -7.87
C PHE A 96 9.59 -9.19 -9.29
N PRO A 97 10.91 -9.14 -9.46
CA PRO A 97 11.53 -9.24 -10.77
C PRO A 97 11.19 -10.61 -11.39
N GLY A 98 10.67 -10.60 -12.61
CA GLY A 98 10.26 -11.80 -13.33
C GLY A 98 8.80 -12.18 -13.21
N ILE A 99 7.98 -11.40 -12.50
CA ILE A 99 6.52 -11.51 -12.57
C ILE A 99 6.00 -10.55 -13.65
N ASP A 100 5.14 -11.07 -14.52
CA ASP A 100 4.54 -10.28 -15.59
C ASP A 100 3.73 -9.09 -15.05
N ALA A 101 3.86 -7.94 -15.70
CA ALA A 101 3.23 -6.69 -15.26
C ALA A 101 1.70 -6.77 -15.18
N TYR A 102 1.06 -7.55 -16.04
CA TYR A 102 -0.41 -7.70 -16.04
C TYR A 102 -0.95 -8.29 -14.73
N ARG A 103 -0.14 -9.05 -13.99
CA ARG A 103 -0.52 -9.65 -12.70
C ARG A 103 -0.74 -8.66 -11.58
N GLN A 104 -0.56 -7.36 -11.82
CA GLN A 104 -0.99 -6.29 -10.92
C GLN A 104 -2.52 -6.21 -10.81
N LEU A 105 -3.21 -6.65 -11.85
CA LEU A 105 -4.67 -6.78 -11.86
C LEU A 105 -5.03 -8.25 -11.71
N TYR A 106 -6.12 -8.51 -10.99
CA TYR A 106 -6.69 -9.85 -10.92
C TYR A 106 -7.55 -10.12 -12.17
N PRO A 107 -7.70 -11.38 -12.58
CA PRO A 107 -8.67 -11.70 -13.63
C PRO A 107 -10.08 -11.35 -13.17
N VAL A 108 -10.90 -10.84 -14.09
CA VAL A 108 -12.33 -10.71 -13.85
C VAL A 108 -12.92 -12.12 -13.73
N PRO A 109 -13.74 -12.40 -12.68
CA PRO A 109 -14.34 -13.71 -12.51
C PRO A 109 -15.13 -14.14 -13.75
N GLN A 110 -15.00 -15.40 -14.14
CA GLN A 110 -15.66 -15.94 -15.34
C GLN A 110 -17.19 -15.74 -15.30
N THR A 111 -17.79 -15.92 -14.14
CA THR A 111 -19.25 -15.69 -13.95
C THR A 111 -19.69 -14.27 -14.29
N GLU A 112 -18.84 -13.26 -14.00
CA GLU A 112 -19.14 -11.88 -14.36
C GLU A 112 -19.06 -11.64 -15.85
N ILE A 113 -18.07 -12.26 -16.51
CA ILE A 113 -17.90 -12.19 -17.97
C ILE A 113 -19.09 -12.87 -18.68
N GLU A 114 -19.58 -13.99 -18.16
CA GLU A 114 -20.72 -14.72 -18.73
C GLU A 114 -22.02 -13.94 -18.64
N ASN A 115 -22.19 -13.10 -17.61
CA ASN A 115 -23.36 -12.26 -17.41
C ASN A 115 -23.42 -11.06 -18.37
N VAL A 116 -22.37 -10.76 -19.12
CA VAL A 116 -22.31 -9.64 -20.04
C VAL A 116 -22.61 -10.09 -21.47
N ASN A 117 -23.47 -9.35 -22.17
CA ASN A 117 -23.85 -9.67 -23.56
C ASN A 117 -22.71 -9.52 -24.57
N ASP A 118 -21.81 -8.55 -24.34
CA ASP A 118 -20.59 -8.35 -25.13
C ASP A 118 -19.37 -8.67 -24.24
N LYS A 119 -18.77 -9.81 -24.48
CA LYS A 119 -17.65 -10.32 -23.69
C LYS A 119 -16.30 -9.76 -24.11
N ALA A 120 -16.23 -9.13 -25.29
CA ALA A 120 -14.98 -8.58 -25.80
C ALA A 120 -14.48 -7.42 -24.93
N GLY A 121 -13.25 -7.54 -24.47
CA GLY A 121 -12.61 -6.49 -23.67
C GLY A 121 -12.99 -6.44 -22.18
N TRP A 122 -13.79 -7.39 -21.69
CA TRP A 122 -14.15 -7.46 -20.27
C TRP A 122 -13.08 -8.12 -19.39
N GLN A 123 -12.23 -8.94 -19.99
CA GLN A 123 -11.12 -9.53 -19.23
C GLN A 123 -9.93 -8.56 -19.19
N ASN A 124 -9.24 -8.52 -18.08
CA ASN A 124 -7.99 -7.78 -17.96
C ASN A 124 -6.94 -8.37 -18.90
N GLU A 125 -6.12 -7.49 -19.49
CA GLU A 125 -5.04 -7.87 -20.39
C GLU A 125 -4.13 -8.93 -19.76
N GLY A 126 -3.72 -9.92 -20.53
CA GLY A 126 -2.86 -11.01 -20.09
C GLY A 126 -3.59 -12.25 -19.57
N TYR A 127 -4.92 -12.18 -19.35
CA TYR A 127 -5.74 -13.30 -18.93
C TYR A 127 -6.59 -13.80 -20.10
N ALA A 128 -6.71 -15.12 -20.22
CA ALA A 128 -7.56 -15.75 -21.25
C ALA A 128 -9.05 -15.59 -20.91
N LEU A 129 -9.88 -15.51 -21.94
CA LEU A 129 -11.32 -15.79 -21.84
C LEU A 129 -11.50 -17.29 -21.94
N GLU A 130 -12.13 -17.92 -20.97
CA GLU A 130 -12.49 -19.34 -20.98
C GLU A 130 -13.88 -19.56 -21.58
#